data_d5249dc6d652c803af7b0c53284b1f72
#
_entry.id   d5249dc6d652c803af7b0c53284b1f72
#
_cell.length_a   1.000
_cell.length_b   1.000
_cell.length_c   1.000
_cell.angle_alpha   90.00
_cell.angle_beta   90.00
_cell.angle_gamma   90.00
#
_symmetry.space_group_name_H-M   'P 1'
#
loop_
_entity.id
_entity.type
_entity.pdbx_description
1 polymer ?
#
loop_
_entity_poly.entity_id
_entity_poly.type
_entity_poly.pdbx_seq_one_letter_code
_entity_poly.pdbx_strand_id
1 'polypeptide(L)'
;MFYLMPLGHVDFLHSGTLWLGLFYVLFPLGFLLYGVNDIVDAEADRLNPRKGTFLFGSLGATEQLAALRWKIAAVQIPFLIVFFVLIGPRILAWFVVLLLAVALYNAPRFGWKSHPPFDVLIQASYLLVFVLSSWLNGAAQLPWQAFVFGAMFAMHSHIFGEVMDIEPDRLSGRRTTATLIGAVRSKLLIAGFLCVETAVVYIFFRGLVITGFLGFGAFWFVLDAALIWKNRPYSPAVMRLFMWGWNAASIVGMFWNWSTGSLTHARHVAGL
;
A
#
# COMPACT_ATOMS: atom_id res chain seq x y z
N MET A 1 1.44 -3.22 -8.15
CA MET A 1 1.92 -4.27 -7.26
C MET A 1 0.86 -5.33 -6.99
N PHE A 2 -0.03 -5.15 -6.04
CA PHE A 2 -1.05 -6.14 -5.68
C PHE A 2 -1.90 -6.65 -6.83
N TYR A 3 -2.11 -5.83 -7.88
CA TYR A 3 -2.94 -6.23 -9.01
C TYR A 3 -2.43 -7.47 -9.76
N LEU A 4 -1.12 -7.68 -9.87
CA LEU A 4 -0.55 -8.82 -10.59
C LEU A 4 -0.49 -10.11 -9.76
N MET A 5 -0.59 -10.02 -8.42
CA MET A 5 -0.43 -11.20 -7.56
C MET A 5 -1.43 -12.34 -7.84
N PRO A 6 -2.75 -12.08 -8.00
CA PRO A 6 -3.69 -13.17 -8.26
C PRO A 6 -3.51 -13.84 -9.63
N LEU A 7 -2.84 -13.15 -10.54
CA LEU A 7 -2.76 -13.61 -11.93
C LEU A 7 -1.75 -14.73 -12.12
N GLY A 8 -0.60 -14.67 -11.43
CA GLY A 8 0.37 -15.77 -11.33
C GLY A 8 0.74 -16.48 -12.63
N HIS A 9 0.51 -15.85 -13.80
CA HIS A 9 0.60 -16.51 -15.08
C HIS A 9 0.91 -15.54 -16.23
N VAL A 10 1.85 -15.91 -17.07
CA VAL A 10 2.30 -15.10 -18.22
C VAL A 10 1.21 -14.99 -19.30
N ASP A 11 0.30 -15.97 -19.38
CA ASP A 11 -0.75 -16.03 -20.42
C ASP A 11 -1.75 -14.86 -20.34
N PHE A 12 -1.88 -14.19 -19.21
CA PHE A 12 -2.72 -13.01 -19.08
C PHE A 12 -2.18 -11.75 -19.77
N LEU A 13 -0.93 -11.74 -20.25
CA LEU A 13 -0.33 -10.57 -20.91
C LEU A 13 -1.12 -10.05 -22.12
N HIS A 14 -1.80 -10.94 -22.83
CA HIS A 14 -2.62 -10.59 -23.99
C HIS A 14 -4.07 -10.23 -23.63
N SER A 15 -4.42 -10.24 -22.35
CA SER A 15 -5.77 -9.91 -21.89
C SER A 15 -5.97 -8.39 -21.82
N GLY A 16 -6.96 -7.87 -22.55
CA GLY A 16 -7.35 -6.46 -22.43
C GLY A 16 -7.82 -6.08 -21.03
N THR A 17 -8.43 -7.00 -20.30
CA THR A 17 -8.88 -6.79 -18.91
C THR A 17 -7.73 -6.65 -17.95
N LEU A 18 -6.61 -7.36 -18.18
CA LEU A 18 -5.38 -7.17 -17.40
C LEU A 18 -4.87 -5.73 -17.52
N TRP A 19 -4.71 -5.25 -18.73
CA TRP A 19 -4.18 -3.91 -18.98
C TRP A 19 -5.13 -2.82 -18.52
N LEU A 20 -6.43 -3.00 -18.71
CA LEU A 20 -7.46 -2.08 -18.21
C LEU A 20 -7.41 -1.96 -16.70
N GLY A 21 -7.35 -3.09 -15.98
CA GLY A 21 -7.29 -3.08 -14.51
C GLY A 21 -5.95 -2.59 -13.98
N LEU A 22 -4.84 -2.92 -14.64
CA LEU A 22 -3.53 -2.39 -14.28
C LEU A 22 -3.49 -0.87 -14.43
N PHE A 23 -4.01 -0.35 -15.55
CA PHE A 23 -4.14 1.10 -15.76
C PHE A 23 -4.99 1.75 -14.68
N TYR A 24 -6.16 1.14 -14.36
CA TYR A 24 -7.04 1.64 -13.31
C TYR A 24 -6.34 1.73 -11.95
N VAL A 25 -5.63 0.67 -11.57
CA VAL A 25 -4.94 0.63 -10.26
C VAL A 25 -3.77 1.60 -10.19
N LEU A 26 -3.04 1.78 -11.29
CA LEU A 26 -1.87 2.68 -11.32
C LEU A 26 -2.26 4.17 -11.33
N PHE A 27 -3.34 4.55 -12.02
CA PHE A 27 -3.69 5.96 -12.22
C PHE A 27 -5.04 6.34 -11.60
N PRO A 28 -6.22 5.84 -12.06
CA PRO A 28 -7.50 6.25 -11.50
C PRO A 28 -7.67 5.97 -10.02
N LEU A 29 -7.29 4.78 -9.57
CA LEU A 29 -7.35 4.43 -8.14
C LEU A 29 -6.37 5.26 -7.31
N GLY A 30 -5.14 5.43 -7.79
CA GLY A 30 -4.16 6.32 -7.15
C GLY A 30 -4.68 7.76 -7.08
N PHE A 31 -5.32 8.24 -8.15
CA PHE A 31 -5.92 9.58 -8.19
C PHE A 31 -7.07 9.73 -7.18
N LEU A 32 -7.88 8.69 -6.94
CA LEU A 32 -8.88 8.68 -5.88
C LEU A 32 -8.21 8.74 -4.49
N LEU A 33 -7.29 7.82 -4.21
CA LEU A 33 -6.69 7.65 -2.88
C LEU A 33 -5.88 8.88 -2.47
N TYR A 34 -4.95 9.31 -3.31
CA TYR A 34 -4.08 10.44 -3.03
C TYR A 34 -4.81 11.78 -3.21
N GLY A 35 -5.69 11.91 -4.21
CA GLY A 35 -6.44 13.14 -4.43
C GLY A 35 -7.39 13.47 -3.29
N VAL A 36 -8.07 12.48 -2.70
CA VAL A 36 -8.89 12.71 -1.50
C VAL A 36 -8.01 13.08 -0.30
N ASN A 37 -6.85 12.41 -0.16
CA ASN A 37 -5.90 12.74 0.89
C ASN A 37 -5.38 14.17 0.76
N ASP A 38 -4.96 14.60 -0.43
CA ASP A 38 -4.47 15.96 -0.68
C ASP A 38 -5.52 17.04 -0.41
N ILE A 39 -6.82 16.77 -0.67
CA ILE A 39 -7.91 17.68 -0.32
C ILE A 39 -8.00 17.87 1.20
N VAL A 40 -7.90 16.78 1.96
CA VAL A 40 -8.06 16.81 3.42
C VAL A 40 -6.81 17.31 4.13
N ASP A 41 -5.63 17.00 3.60
CA ASP A 41 -4.34 17.31 4.22
C ASP A 41 -3.73 18.64 3.77
N ALA A 42 -4.42 19.42 2.95
CA ALA A 42 -3.88 20.62 2.30
C ALA A 42 -3.17 21.60 3.27
N GLU A 43 -3.68 21.77 4.49
CA GLU A 43 -3.07 22.63 5.52
C GLU A 43 -1.82 21.97 6.14
N ALA A 44 -1.92 20.70 6.48
CA ALA A 44 -0.80 19.95 7.07
C ALA A 44 0.36 19.78 6.08
N ASP A 45 0.04 19.56 4.80
CA ASP A 45 1.02 19.39 3.74
C ASP A 45 1.84 20.67 3.48
N ARG A 46 1.28 21.85 3.72
CA ARG A 46 2.03 23.12 3.65
C ARG A 46 3.14 23.23 4.69
N LEU A 47 3.03 22.51 5.79
CA LEU A 47 4.04 22.46 6.84
C LEU A 47 5.12 21.40 6.59
N ASN A 48 4.91 20.52 5.59
CA ASN A 48 5.84 19.45 5.27
C ASN A 48 6.88 19.92 4.23
N PRO A 49 8.16 20.12 4.61
CA PRO A 49 9.18 20.65 3.71
C PRO A 49 9.54 19.72 2.53
N ARG A 50 9.07 18.45 2.57
CA ARG A 50 9.27 17.49 1.49
C ARG A 50 8.23 17.61 0.38
N LYS A 51 7.04 18.13 0.68
CA LYS A 51 5.97 18.35 -0.30
C LYS A 51 6.38 19.38 -1.36
N GLY A 52 5.72 19.32 -2.51
CA GLY A 52 6.10 20.15 -3.68
C GLY A 52 7.21 19.53 -4.53
N THR A 53 7.59 18.27 -4.29
CA THR A 53 8.58 17.52 -5.06
C THR A 53 7.94 16.32 -5.77
N PHE A 54 8.58 15.86 -6.86
CA PHE A 54 8.07 14.71 -7.62
C PHE A 54 7.88 13.44 -6.78
N LEU A 55 8.78 13.18 -5.82
CA LEU A 55 8.76 11.95 -5.02
C LEU A 55 7.80 11.99 -3.84
N PHE A 56 7.56 13.19 -3.28
CA PHE A 56 6.80 13.32 -2.04
C PHE A 56 5.45 14.02 -2.22
N GLY A 57 5.02 14.18 -3.48
CA GLY A 57 3.74 14.77 -3.84
C GLY A 57 3.78 16.28 -4.04
N SER A 58 2.83 16.78 -4.82
CA SER A 58 2.69 18.19 -5.15
C SER A 58 1.92 18.95 -4.05
N LEU A 59 2.13 20.26 -4.01
CA LEU A 59 1.26 21.18 -3.26
C LEU A 59 0.23 21.75 -4.23
N GLY A 60 -1.05 21.45 -4.01
CA GLY A 60 -2.15 22.00 -4.81
C GLY A 60 -2.53 23.41 -4.36
N ALA A 61 -2.79 24.31 -5.32
CA ALA A 61 -3.46 25.58 -5.02
C ALA A 61 -4.91 25.34 -4.56
N THR A 62 -5.46 26.26 -3.76
CA THR A 62 -6.81 26.10 -3.16
C THR A 62 -7.90 25.86 -4.22
N GLU A 63 -7.84 26.57 -5.35
CA GLU A 63 -8.78 26.41 -6.46
C GLU A 63 -8.64 25.04 -7.13
N GLN A 64 -7.43 24.54 -7.27
CA GLN A 64 -7.15 23.21 -7.83
C GLN A 64 -7.72 22.11 -6.93
N LEU A 65 -7.53 22.22 -5.62
CA LEU A 65 -8.06 21.27 -4.63
C LEU A 65 -9.60 21.31 -4.58
N ALA A 66 -10.22 22.48 -4.68
CA ALA A 66 -11.67 22.60 -4.73
C ALA A 66 -12.29 21.89 -5.94
N ALA A 67 -11.63 21.95 -7.09
CA ALA A 67 -12.07 21.26 -8.30
C ALA A 67 -11.73 19.75 -8.30
N LEU A 68 -10.82 19.30 -7.46
CA LEU A 68 -10.25 17.94 -7.51
C LEU A 68 -11.31 16.87 -7.26
N ARG A 69 -12.26 17.10 -6.32
CA ARG A 69 -13.37 16.18 -6.04
C ARG A 69 -14.19 15.82 -7.29
N TRP A 70 -14.47 16.81 -8.13
CA TRP A 70 -15.23 16.60 -9.37
C TRP A 70 -14.43 15.87 -10.42
N LYS A 71 -13.12 16.15 -10.51
CA LYS A 71 -12.21 15.44 -11.40
C LYS A 71 -12.06 13.97 -10.98
N ILE A 72 -11.98 13.69 -9.68
CA ILE A 72 -11.97 12.33 -9.15
C ILE A 72 -13.26 11.61 -9.56
N ALA A 73 -14.43 12.20 -9.31
CA ALA A 73 -15.71 11.61 -9.69
C ALA A 73 -15.79 11.36 -11.20
N ALA A 74 -15.40 12.34 -12.03
CA ALA A 74 -15.38 12.23 -13.48
C ALA A 74 -14.48 11.09 -13.99
N VAL A 75 -13.40 10.77 -13.27
CA VAL A 75 -12.52 9.66 -13.59
C VAL A 75 -13.11 8.34 -13.09
N GLN A 76 -13.67 8.28 -11.87
CA GLN A 76 -14.13 7.03 -11.27
C GLN A 76 -15.43 6.49 -11.92
N ILE A 77 -16.36 7.38 -12.30
CA ILE A 77 -17.67 6.97 -12.86
C ILE A 77 -17.53 6.13 -14.14
N PRO A 78 -16.73 6.51 -15.15
CA PRO A 78 -16.52 5.67 -16.33
C PRO A 78 -15.99 4.28 -15.99
N PHE A 79 -15.03 4.18 -15.07
CA PHE A 79 -14.49 2.87 -14.65
C PHE A 79 -15.52 2.04 -13.90
N LEU A 80 -16.33 2.65 -13.05
CA LEU A 80 -17.45 1.96 -12.40
C LEU A 80 -18.39 1.34 -13.44
N ILE A 81 -18.77 2.10 -14.49
CA ILE A 81 -19.65 1.62 -15.56
C ILE A 81 -18.99 0.49 -16.34
N VAL A 82 -17.73 0.65 -16.77
CA VAL A 82 -16.99 -0.38 -17.50
C VAL A 82 -16.86 -1.66 -16.68
N PHE A 83 -16.47 -1.54 -15.42
CA PHE A 83 -16.33 -2.71 -14.54
C PHE A 83 -17.68 -3.34 -14.22
N PHE A 84 -18.76 -2.58 -14.12
CA PHE A 84 -20.11 -3.13 -13.95
C PHE A 84 -20.51 -3.98 -15.16
N VAL A 85 -20.20 -3.54 -16.36
CA VAL A 85 -20.44 -4.33 -17.58
C VAL A 85 -19.59 -5.60 -17.62
N LEU A 86 -18.32 -5.53 -17.20
CA LEU A 86 -17.38 -6.66 -17.27
C LEU A 86 -17.56 -7.67 -16.13
N ILE A 87 -17.85 -7.22 -14.93
CA ILE A 87 -17.83 -8.04 -13.71
C ILE A 87 -19.26 -8.30 -13.16
N GLY A 88 -20.20 -7.40 -13.50
CA GLY A 88 -21.55 -7.43 -12.97
C GLY A 88 -21.69 -6.68 -11.64
N PRO A 89 -22.85 -6.82 -10.94
CA PRO A 89 -23.23 -5.96 -9.81
C PRO A 89 -22.32 -6.09 -8.57
N ARG A 90 -21.52 -7.15 -8.45
CA ARG A 90 -20.56 -7.32 -7.35
C ARG A 90 -19.53 -6.19 -7.26
N ILE A 91 -19.26 -5.50 -8.37
CA ILE A 91 -18.36 -4.36 -8.39
C ILE A 91 -18.89 -3.18 -7.57
N LEU A 92 -20.20 -3.03 -7.45
CA LEU A 92 -20.80 -1.97 -6.61
C LEU A 92 -20.41 -2.16 -5.14
N ALA A 93 -20.45 -3.40 -4.63
CA ALA A 93 -20.00 -3.71 -3.27
C ALA A 93 -18.52 -3.38 -3.10
N TRP A 94 -17.70 -3.70 -4.09
CA TRP A 94 -16.27 -3.37 -4.06
C TRP A 94 -16.03 -1.86 -3.98
N PHE A 95 -16.72 -1.06 -4.82
CA PHE A 95 -16.63 0.40 -4.75
C PHE A 95 -17.14 0.97 -3.43
N VAL A 96 -18.23 0.42 -2.89
CA VAL A 96 -18.75 0.85 -1.58
C VAL A 96 -17.70 0.61 -0.49
N VAL A 97 -17.10 -0.58 -0.43
CA VAL A 97 -16.05 -0.89 0.56
C VAL A 97 -14.81 0.00 0.37
N LEU A 98 -14.40 0.23 -0.88
CA LEU A 98 -13.29 1.14 -1.20
C LEU A 98 -13.58 2.57 -0.70
N LEU A 99 -14.75 3.11 -1.05
CA LEU A 99 -15.13 4.48 -0.67
C LEU A 99 -15.29 4.61 0.85
N LEU A 100 -15.81 3.59 1.53
CA LEU A 100 -15.86 3.55 2.99
C LEU A 100 -14.45 3.56 3.59
N ALA A 101 -13.52 2.77 3.06
CA ALA A 101 -12.13 2.77 3.53
C ALA A 101 -11.47 4.15 3.34
N VAL A 102 -11.66 4.77 2.16
CA VAL A 102 -11.16 6.13 1.87
C VAL A 102 -11.77 7.17 2.81
N ALA A 103 -13.07 7.08 3.06
CA ALA A 103 -13.77 7.99 3.96
C ALA A 103 -13.31 7.80 5.42
N LEU A 104 -13.22 6.56 5.90
CA LEU A 104 -12.72 6.26 7.24
C LEU A 104 -11.28 6.72 7.44
N TYR A 105 -10.41 6.54 6.45
CA TYR A 105 -9.04 7.01 6.52
C TYR A 105 -8.97 8.53 6.63
N ASN A 106 -9.76 9.26 5.81
CA ASN A 106 -9.65 10.70 5.62
C ASN A 106 -10.66 11.56 6.40
N ALA A 107 -11.57 11.00 7.20
CA ALA A 107 -12.59 11.78 7.92
C ALA A 107 -11.94 12.90 8.75
N PRO A 108 -12.44 14.17 8.67
CA PRO A 108 -11.72 15.32 9.22
C PRO A 108 -11.48 15.30 10.74
N ARG A 109 -12.35 14.66 11.51
CA ARG A 109 -12.24 14.60 12.99
C ARG A 109 -11.96 13.20 13.52
N PHE A 110 -12.37 12.18 12.81
CA PHE A 110 -12.34 10.77 13.22
C PHE A 110 -11.54 9.91 12.25
N GLY A 111 -10.80 10.55 11.33
CA GLY A 111 -10.01 9.85 10.33
C GLY A 111 -8.98 8.93 10.97
N TRP A 112 -9.01 7.68 10.56
CA TRP A 112 -8.14 6.65 11.11
C TRP A 112 -6.66 6.95 10.87
N LYS A 113 -6.32 7.74 9.85
CA LYS A 113 -4.94 8.19 9.60
C LYS A 113 -4.27 8.95 10.75
N SER A 114 -5.08 9.44 11.72
CA SER A 114 -4.59 10.16 12.91
C SER A 114 -4.98 9.46 14.22
N HIS A 115 -5.36 8.18 14.15
CA HIS A 115 -5.83 7.41 15.30
C HIS A 115 -5.12 6.05 15.36
N PRO A 116 -3.88 5.97 15.92
CA PRO A 116 -3.20 4.69 16.14
C PRO A 116 -4.02 3.71 17.00
N PRO A 117 -4.03 2.41 16.67
CA PRO A 117 -3.33 1.73 15.58
C PRO A 117 -4.14 1.65 14.26
N PHE A 118 -5.26 2.38 14.15
CA PHE A 118 -6.16 2.29 12.99
C PHE A 118 -5.53 2.88 11.72
N ASP A 119 -4.59 3.83 11.82
CA ASP A 119 -3.76 4.34 10.73
C ASP A 119 -3.03 3.21 9.97
N VAL A 120 -2.54 2.22 10.72
CA VAL A 120 -1.87 1.04 10.18
C VAL A 120 -2.88 -0.01 9.71
N LEU A 121 -3.90 -0.32 10.52
CA LEU A 121 -4.85 -1.40 10.22
C LEU A 121 -5.67 -1.14 8.95
N ILE A 122 -6.04 0.11 8.68
CA ILE A 122 -6.82 0.47 7.49
C ILE A 122 -6.07 0.17 6.18
N GLN A 123 -4.75 0.02 6.24
CA GLN A 123 -3.93 -0.30 5.05
C GLN A 123 -4.27 -1.69 4.48
N ALA A 124 -4.89 -2.57 5.27
CA ALA A 124 -5.44 -3.82 4.75
C ALA A 124 -6.48 -3.60 3.64
N SER A 125 -7.07 -2.42 3.52
CA SER A 125 -7.97 -2.08 2.40
C SER A 125 -7.31 -2.15 1.01
N TYR A 126 -5.98 -2.05 0.92
CA TYR A 126 -5.26 -2.28 -0.34
C TYR A 126 -5.47 -3.70 -0.91
N LEU A 127 -5.87 -4.67 -0.07
CA LEU A 127 -6.20 -6.03 -0.50
C LEU A 127 -7.45 -6.11 -1.39
N LEU A 128 -8.27 -5.07 -1.43
CA LEU A 128 -9.36 -4.93 -2.41
C LEU A 128 -8.84 -5.04 -3.84
N VAL A 129 -7.57 -4.67 -4.08
CA VAL A 129 -6.94 -4.80 -5.39
C VAL A 129 -6.77 -6.28 -5.80
N PHE A 130 -6.55 -7.21 -4.86
CA PHE A 130 -6.52 -8.64 -5.15
C PHE A 130 -7.88 -9.12 -5.67
N VAL A 131 -8.94 -8.70 -4.96
CA VAL A 131 -10.32 -9.07 -5.31
C VAL A 131 -10.70 -8.53 -6.69
N LEU A 132 -10.40 -7.25 -6.95
CA LEU A 132 -10.65 -6.64 -8.26
C LEU A 132 -9.91 -7.37 -9.38
N SER A 133 -8.62 -7.65 -9.17
CA SER A 133 -7.79 -8.34 -10.15
C SER A 133 -8.34 -9.72 -10.50
N SER A 134 -8.66 -10.53 -9.48
CA SER A 134 -9.24 -11.86 -9.69
C SER A 134 -10.58 -11.78 -10.45
N TRP A 135 -11.46 -10.87 -10.05
CA TRP A 135 -12.77 -10.74 -10.70
C TRP A 135 -12.69 -10.26 -12.16
N LEU A 136 -11.82 -9.27 -12.41
CA LEU A 136 -11.71 -8.67 -13.74
C LEU A 136 -11.08 -9.63 -14.76
N ASN A 137 -10.19 -10.49 -14.30
CA ASN A 137 -9.46 -11.41 -15.17
C ASN A 137 -9.97 -12.87 -15.10
N GLY A 138 -11.07 -13.13 -14.36
CA GLY A 138 -11.57 -14.49 -14.20
C GLY A 138 -10.62 -15.44 -13.48
N ALA A 139 -9.64 -14.90 -12.74
CA ALA A 139 -8.67 -15.69 -11.98
C ALA A 139 -9.25 -16.12 -10.62
N ALA A 140 -8.75 -17.22 -10.10
CA ALA A 140 -9.08 -17.65 -8.74
C ALA A 140 -8.67 -16.61 -7.71
N GLN A 141 -9.43 -16.49 -6.62
CA GLN A 141 -9.00 -15.68 -5.49
C GLN A 141 -7.74 -16.28 -4.85
N LEU A 142 -6.86 -15.41 -4.39
CA LEU A 142 -5.69 -15.83 -3.63
C LEU A 142 -6.11 -16.58 -2.35
N PRO A 143 -5.28 -17.53 -1.87
CA PRO A 143 -5.51 -18.16 -0.58
C PRO A 143 -5.37 -17.12 0.55
N TRP A 144 -6.03 -17.36 1.69
CA TRP A 144 -6.04 -16.41 2.82
C TRP A 144 -4.63 -16.05 3.32
N GLN A 145 -3.66 -16.96 3.20
CA GLN A 145 -2.25 -16.70 3.55
C GLN A 145 -1.63 -15.59 2.70
N ALA A 146 -2.00 -15.50 1.43
CA ALA A 146 -1.56 -14.40 0.57
C ALA A 146 -2.21 -13.06 0.98
N PHE A 147 -3.44 -13.09 1.50
CA PHE A 147 -4.07 -11.90 2.09
C PHE A 147 -3.35 -11.47 3.38
N VAL A 148 -2.96 -12.42 4.24
CA VAL A 148 -2.15 -12.09 5.43
C VAL A 148 -0.83 -11.45 5.02
N PHE A 149 -0.10 -12.06 4.07
CA PHE A 149 1.13 -11.47 3.52
C PHE A 149 0.89 -10.05 2.99
N GLY A 150 -0.12 -9.86 2.14
CA GLY A 150 -0.44 -8.56 1.55
C GLY A 150 -0.84 -7.51 2.60
N ALA A 151 -1.58 -7.90 3.64
CA ALA A 151 -1.93 -7.01 4.74
C ALA A 151 -0.69 -6.54 5.50
N MET A 152 0.18 -7.48 5.91
CA MET A 152 1.43 -7.16 6.60
C MET A 152 2.31 -6.25 5.75
N PHE A 153 2.43 -6.55 4.45
CA PHE A 153 3.18 -5.74 3.49
C PHE A 153 2.65 -4.29 3.40
N ALA A 154 1.33 -4.11 3.30
CA ALA A 154 0.73 -2.78 3.26
C ALA A 154 0.95 -2.02 4.57
N MET A 155 0.78 -2.69 5.70
CA MET A 155 0.95 -2.12 7.04
C MET A 155 2.41 -1.71 7.31
N HIS A 156 3.39 -2.58 7.06
CA HIS A 156 4.79 -2.21 7.32
C HIS A 156 5.29 -1.13 6.36
N SER A 157 4.85 -1.16 5.09
CA SER A 157 5.18 -0.10 4.12
C SER A 157 4.63 1.26 4.56
N HIS A 158 3.42 1.28 5.12
CA HIS A 158 2.81 2.50 5.65
C HIS A 158 3.60 3.04 6.86
N ILE A 159 3.90 2.18 7.85
CA ILE A 159 4.70 2.58 9.03
C ILE A 159 6.07 3.11 8.59
N PHE A 160 6.67 2.53 7.54
CA PHE A 160 7.93 3.06 7.00
C PHE A 160 7.78 4.49 6.47
N GLY A 161 6.67 4.79 5.78
CA GLY A 161 6.31 6.16 5.41
C GLY A 161 6.18 7.08 6.61
N GLU A 162 5.46 6.64 7.64
CA GLU A 162 5.29 7.41 8.88
C GLU A 162 6.61 7.65 9.63
N VAL A 163 7.56 6.70 9.61
CA VAL A 163 8.90 6.91 10.20
C VAL A 163 9.64 8.06 9.51
N MET A 164 9.47 8.20 8.21
CA MET A 164 10.03 9.33 7.46
C MET A 164 9.30 10.65 7.72
N ASP A 165 8.04 10.58 8.18
CA ASP A 165 7.14 11.73 8.39
C ASP A 165 7.00 12.14 9.86
N ILE A 166 7.71 11.53 10.81
CA ILE A 166 7.58 11.82 12.25
C ILE A 166 7.67 13.33 12.54
N GLU A 167 8.65 14.04 12.00
CA GLU A 167 8.82 15.47 12.26
C GLU A 167 7.71 16.33 11.62
N PRO A 168 7.40 16.19 10.31
CA PRO A 168 6.26 16.90 9.72
C PRO A 168 4.92 16.61 10.40
N ASP A 169 4.68 15.36 10.79
CA ASP A 169 3.45 14.97 11.49
C ASP A 169 3.35 15.63 12.86
N ARG A 170 4.44 15.69 13.63
CA ARG A 170 4.47 16.41 14.91
C ARG A 170 4.22 17.89 14.73
N LEU A 171 4.81 18.53 13.73
CA LEU A 171 4.61 19.95 13.44
C LEU A 171 3.16 20.27 13.07
N SER A 172 2.49 19.38 12.35
CA SER A 172 1.08 19.51 12.01
C SER A 172 0.10 19.05 13.10
N GLY A 173 0.62 18.54 14.24
CA GLY A 173 -0.21 17.98 15.31
C GLY A 173 -0.85 16.63 14.98
N ARG A 174 -0.42 15.96 13.91
CA ARG A 174 -0.93 14.64 13.50
C ARG A 174 -0.39 13.55 14.44
N ARG A 175 -1.30 12.69 14.89
CA ARG A 175 -0.95 11.53 15.73
C ARG A 175 -0.98 10.28 14.87
N THR A 176 0.19 9.79 14.48
CA THR A 176 0.36 8.52 13.77
C THR A 176 0.98 7.47 14.69
N THR A 177 0.96 6.20 14.28
CA THR A 177 1.64 5.14 15.03
C THR A 177 3.10 5.50 15.25
N ALA A 178 3.82 5.98 14.23
CA ALA A 178 5.23 6.34 14.36
C ALA A 178 5.46 7.56 15.27
N THR A 179 4.58 8.57 15.27
CA THR A 179 4.70 9.71 16.20
C THR A 179 4.44 9.30 17.64
N LEU A 180 3.56 8.32 17.87
CA LEU A 180 3.18 7.82 19.19
C LEU A 180 4.28 6.95 19.82
N ILE A 181 4.79 5.96 19.09
CA ILE A 181 5.77 5.00 19.66
C ILE A 181 7.23 5.37 19.38
N GLY A 182 7.47 6.32 18.47
CA GLY A 182 8.81 6.79 18.09
C GLY A 182 9.52 5.91 17.07
N ALA A 183 10.57 6.47 16.43
CA ALA A 183 11.24 5.86 15.28
C ALA A 183 11.79 4.45 15.56
N VAL A 184 12.46 4.23 16.70
CA VAL A 184 13.06 2.92 17.04
C VAL A 184 11.99 1.84 17.15
N ARG A 185 10.91 2.10 17.92
CA ARG A 185 9.85 1.11 18.09
C ARG A 185 9.09 0.85 16.78
N SER A 186 8.91 1.87 15.96
CA SER A 186 8.29 1.72 14.64
C SER A 186 9.13 0.84 13.71
N LYS A 187 10.46 1.02 13.69
CA LYS A 187 11.37 0.15 12.94
C LYS A 187 11.33 -1.29 13.42
N LEU A 188 11.28 -1.51 14.74
CA LEU A 188 11.12 -2.85 15.32
C LEU A 188 9.76 -3.47 15.00
N LEU A 189 8.70 -2.67 14.95
CA LEU A 189 7.38 -3.11 14.52
C LEU A 189 7.39 -3.52 13.04
N ILE A 190 8.05 -2.75 12.15
CA ILE A 190 8.27 -3.13 10.76
C ILE A 190 9.03 -4.47 10.68
N ALA A 191 10.10 -4.63 11.44
CA ALA A 191 10.85 -5.89 11.49
C ALA A 191 9.95 -7.07 11.94
N GLY A 192 9.06 -6.85 12.91
CA GLY A 192 8.07 -7.84 13.34
C GLY A 192 7.12 -8.26 12.23
N PHE A 193 6.55 -7.30 11.47
CA PHE A 193 5.72 -7.60 10.31
C PHE A 193 6.50 -8.40 9.25
N LEU A 194 7.71 -7.98 8.92
CA LEU A 194 8.58 -8.68 7.98
C LEU A 194 8.92 -10.11 8.44
N CYS A 195 9.08 -10.35 9.74
CA CYS A 195 9.25 -11.70 10.28
C CYS A 195 7.99 -12.56 10.05
N VAL A 196 6.79 -12.01 10.28
CA VAL A 196 5.52 -12.71 10.00
C VAL A 196 5.39 -13.01 8.52
N GLU A 197 5.65 -12.04 7.65
CA GLU A 197 5.66 -12.23 6.18
C GLU A 197 6.65 -13.33 5.76
N THR A 198 7.87 -13.28 6.31
CA THR A 198 8.91 -14.30 6.08
C THR A 198 8.39 -15.69 6.45
N ALA A 199 7.79 -15.83 7.64
CA ALA A 199 7.23 -17.09 8.11
C ALA A 199 6.08 -17.58 7.22
N VAL A 200 5.15 -16.70 6.85
CA VAL A 200 4.02 -17.02 5.95
C VAL A 200 4.53 -17.50 4.60
N VAL A 201 5.47 -16.77 3.98
CA VAL A 201 6.00 -17.15 2.66
C VAL A 201 6.79 -18.44 2.74
N TYR A 202 7.62 -18.63 3.75
CA TYR A 202 8.40 -19.84 3.93
C TYR A 202 7.53 -21.08 4.18
N ILE A 203 6.59 -20.98 5.11
CA ILE A 203 5.77 -22.13 5.54
C ILE A 203 4.78 -22.55 4.44
N PHE A 204 4.02 -21.59 3.90
CA PHE A 204 2.89 -21.91 3.03
C PHE A 204 3.25 -21.89 1.53
N PHE A 205 4.25 -21.14 1.12
CA PHE A 205 4.56 -20.98 -0.31
C PHE A 205 5.93 -21.50 -0.70
N ARG A 206 6.84 -21.71 0.26
CA ARG A 206 8.24 -22.10 0.02
C ARG A 206 8.99 -21.22 -0.98
N GLY A 207 8.63 -19.96 -1.06
CA GLY A 207 9.25 -18.98 -1.94
C GLY A 207 10.58 -18.49 -1.39
N LEU A 208 11.65 -19.26 -1.54
CA LEU A 208 12.96 -18.99 -0.91
C LEU A 208 13.51 -17.60 -1.23
N VAL A 209 13.36 -17.13 -2.46
CA VAL A 209 13.85 -15.79 -2.87
C VAL A 209 13.13 -14.70 -2.12
N ILE A 210 11.78 -14.75 -2.05
CA ILE A 210 10.97 -13.76 -1.31
C ILE A 210 11.26 -13.87 0.19
N THR A 211 11.34 -15.10 0.72
CA THR A 211 11.70 -15.35 2.12
C THR A 211 13.05 -14.71 2.49
N GLY A 212 14.07 -14.91 1.65
CA GLY A 212 15.40 -14.31 1.86
C GLY A 212 15.37 -12.79 1.83
N PHE A 213 14.63 -12.21 0.89
CA PHE A 213 14.47 -10.76 0.77
C PHE A 213 13.77 -10.15 2.00
N LEU A 214 12.65 -10.75 2.45
CA LEU A 214 11.92 -10.30 3.63
C LEU A 214 12.73 -10.46 4.91
N GLY A 215 13.42 -11.60 5.07
CA GLY A 215 14.33 -11.85 6.20
C GLY A 215 15.49 -10.85 6.26
N PHE A 216 16.07 -10.51 5.11
CA PHE A 216 17.06 -9.43 5.02
C PHE A 216 16.45 -8.07 5.43
N GLY A 217 15.24 -7.76 4.98
CA GLY A 217 14.52 -6.55 5.37
C GLY A 217 14.30 -6.48 6.89
N ALA A 218 13.86 -7.58 7.51
CA ALA A 218 13.68 -7.66 8.95
C ALA A 218 15.00 -7.40 9.70
N PHE A 219 16.08 -8.08 9.28
CA PHE A 219 17.42 -7.87 9.83
C PHE A 219 17.88 -6.42 9.68
N TRP A 220 17.67 -5.83 8.50
CA TRP A 220 18.01 -4.43 8.24
C TRP A 220 17.31 -3.47 9.20
N PHE A 221 16.00 -3.60 9.41
CA PHE A 221 15.27 -2.71 10.31
C PHE A 221 15.67 -2.87 11.78
N VAL A 222 16.04 -4.09 12.22
CA VAL A 222 16.62 -4.30 13.55
C VAL A 222 17.98 -3.60 13.67
N LEU A 223 18.84 -3.73 12.66
CA LEU A 223 20.16 -3.11 12.63
C LEU A 223 20.04 -1.57 12.60
N ASP A 224 19.11 -1.04 11.82
CA ASP A 224 18.84 0.40 11.76
C ASP A 224 18.31 0.93 13.12
N ALA A 225 17.39 0.22 13.74
CA ALA A 225 16.85 0.59 15.04
C ALA A 225 17.91 0.58 16.15
N ALA A 226 18.83 -0.40 16.12
CA ALA A 226 19.81 -0.60 17.18
C ALA A 226 21.09 0.21 16.98
N LEU A 227 21.60 0.33 15.75
CA LEU A 227 22.97 0.77 15.49
C LEU A 227 23.09 1.95 14.52
N ILE A 228 22.33 1.99 13.40
CA ILE A 228 22.62 2.91 12.29
C ILE A 228 22.03 4.30 12.58
N TRP A 229 20.74 4.48 12.36
CA TRP A 229 20.08 5.77 12.58
C TRP A 229 19.39 5.87 13.93
N LYS A 230 18.96 4.75 14.51
CA LYS A 230 18.25 4.77 15.81
C LYS A 230 17.04 5.71 15.76
N ASN A 231 17.02 6.72 16.61
CA ASN A 231 16.02 7.79 16.65
C ASN A 231 16.34 8.98 15.71
N ARG A 232 17.46 8.95 15.00
CA ARG A 232 17.83 10.07 14.12
C ARG A 232 16.94 10.08 12.90
N PRO A 233 16.46 11.24 12.43
CA PRO A 233 15.73 11.35 11.18
C PRO A 233 16.63 10.98 10.00
N TYR A 234 16.03 10.39 8.98
CA TYR A 234 16.73 10.15 7.73
C TYR A 234 16.97 11.46 6.99
N SER A 235 18.14 11.62 6.39
CA SER A 235 18.38 12.76 5.51
C SER A 235 17.52 12.66 4.24
N PRO A 236 17.21 13.78 3.57
CA PRO A 236 16.46 13.75 2.30
C PRO A 236 17.06 12.85 1.21
N ALA A 237 18.41 12.75 1.18
CA ALA A 237 19.11 11.85 0.25
C ALA A 237 18.84 10.38 0.58
N VAL A 238 18.90 10.01 1.85
CA VAL A 238 18.60 8.65 2.32
C VAL A 238 17.13 8.30 2.10
N MET A 239 16.20 9.24 2.36
CA MET A 239 14.78 9.02 2.08
C MET A 239 14.53 8.76 0.58
N ARG A 240 15.17 9.54 -0.32
CA ARG A 240 15.09 9.29 -1.77
C ARG A 240 15.63 7.92 -2.15
N LEU A 241 16.79 7.54 -1.58
CA LEU A 241 17.38 6.23 -1.84
C LEU A 241 16.43 5.09 -1.40
N PHE A 242 15.83 5.20 -0.23
CA PHE A 242 14.86 4.22 0.26
C PHE A 242 13.62 4.16 -0.61
N MET A 243 13.07 5.29 -1.04
CA MET A 243 11.90 5.33 -1.91
C MET A 243 12.19 4.67 -3.27
N TRP A 244 13.31 4.98 -3.89
CA TRP A 244 13.71 4.35 -5.15
C TRP A 244 14.01 2.85 -4.97
N GLY A 245 14.80 2.49 -3.96
CA GLY A 245 15.17 1.12 -3.67
C GLY A 245 13.95 0.26 -3.34
N TRP A 246 13.05 0.78 -2.51
CA TRP A 246 11.81 0.09 -2.15
C TRP A 246 10.88 -0.13 -3.34
N ASN A 247 10.67 0.90 -4.16
CA ASN A 247 9.86 0.76 -5.37
C ASN A 247 10.49 -0.22 -6.37
N ALA A 248 11.79 -0.13 -6.59
CA ALA A 248 12.50 -1.06 -7.47
C ALA A 248 12.40 -2.52 -6.98
N ALA A 249 12.70 -2.76 -5.70
CA ALA A 249 12.59 -4.07 -5.08
C ALA A 249 11.15 -4.62 -5.13
N SER A 250 10.18 -3.75 -4.89
CA SER A 250 8.77 -4.09 -4.99
C SER A 250 8.35 -4.46 -6.40
N ILE A 251 8.78 -3.73 -7.42
CA ILE A 251 8.51 -4.04 -8.83
C ILE A 251 9.15 -5.38 -9.20
N VAL A 252 10.43 -5.58 -8.89
CA VAL A 252 11.14 -6.83 -9.16
C VAL A 252 10.48 -8.01 -8.45
N GLY A 253 10.16 -7.87 -7.17
CA GLY A 253 9.47 -8.90 -6.40
C GLY A 253 8.10 -9.27 -6.96
N MET A 254 7.36 -8.27 -7.50
CA MET A 254 6.06 -8.50 -8.13
C MET A 254 6.17 -9.23 -9.45
N PHE A 255 7.10 -8.84 -10.31
CA PHE A 255 7.35 -9.55 -11.56
C PHE A 255 7.81 -10.98 -11.31
N TRP A 256 8.67 -11.18 -10.31
CA TRP A 256 9.09 -12.51 -9.87
C TRP A 256 7.88 -13.33 -9.41
N ASN A 257 7.06 -12.77 -8.53
CA ASN A 257 5.87 -13.45 -8.01
C ASN A 257 4.86 -13.77 -9.12
N TRP A 258 4.63 -12.83 -10.03
CA TRP A 258 3.76 -13.02 -11.18
C TRP A 258 4.29 -14.10 -12.13
N SER A 259 5.58 -14.05 -12.51
CA SER A 259 6.18 -15.02 -13.44
C SER A 259 6.29 -16.42 -12.86
N THR A 260 6.41 -16.56 -11.55
CA THR A 260 6.57 -17.88 -10.88
C THR A 260 5.29 -18.40 -10.24
N GLY A 261 4.26 -17.56 -10.07
CA GLY A 261 3.05 -17.89 -9.32
C GLY A 261 3.30 -18.17 -7.83
N SER A 262 4.40 -17.64 -7.26
CA SER A 262 4.91 -18.06 -5.94
C SER A 262 3.93 -17.89 -4.78
N LEU A 263 2.96 -16.96 -4.86
CA LEU A 263 1.99 -16.69 -3.79
C LEU A 263 0.56 -17.05 -4.19
N THR A 264 0.35 -17.73 -5.32
CA THR A 264 -1.00 -18.07 -5.81
C THR A 264 -1.55 -19.35 -5.22
N HIS A 265 -0.70 -20.31 -4.83
CA HIS A 265 -1.10 -21.60 -4.34
C HIS A 265 -0.42 -21.92 -3.00
N ALA A 266 -1.16 -21.77 -1.91
CA ALA A 266 -0.70 -22.21 -0.60
C ALA A 266 -0.68 -23.74 -0.50
N ARG A 267 0.35 -24.28 0.13
CA ARG A 267 0.41 -25.71 0.44
C ARG A 267 -0.44 -26.02 1.66
N HIS A 268 -1.09 -27.16 1.66
CA HIS A 268 -1.67 -27.71 2.86
C HIS A 268 -0.55 -28.13 3.82
N VAL A 269 -0.47 -27.47 4.95
CA VAL A 269 0.42 -27.86 6.05
C VAL A 269 -0.41 -28.76 6.97
N ALA A 270 -0.07 -30.03 7.04
CA ALA A 270 -0.76 -30.97 7.92
C ALA A 270 -0.67 -30.47 9.37
N GLY A 271 -1.84 -30.15 9.97
CA GLY A 271 -1.92 -29.70 11.36
C GLY A 271 -2.15 -28.20 11.58
N LEU A 272 -2.30 -27.39 10.51
CA LEU A 272 -2.75 -25.98 10.59
C LEU A 272 -3.98 -25.77 9.73
#